data_4da62d34ce523ef4582badfdb0b4c8fc
#
_entry.id   4da62d34ce523ef4582badfdb0b4c8fc
#
_cell.length_a   1.000
_cell.length_b   1.000
_cell.length_c   1.000
_cell.angle_alpha   90.00
_cell.angle_beta   90.00
_cell.angle_gamma   90.00
#
_symmetry.space_group_name_H-M   'P 1'
#
loop_
_entity.id
_entity.type
_entity.pdbx_description
1 polymer ?
#
loop_
_entity_poly.entity_id
_entity_poly.type
_entity_poly.pdbx_seq_one_letter_code
_entity_poly.pdbx_strand_id
1 'polypeptide(L)'
;MATILRTGYAVYPSIKLQDIKTNAKTGKTQVSFIKELLFGDYIKPYIVKNDYVRQTVVENKKEVEYIKVRCRNADGYIKESDMQAERILEVNFIDVGQGDGCHIVTPDDQHFLIDAGESDNMYRFLKWRFNLKTSKTPPPPFTVVVSHPDADHYKGFKHVFDNSDKTAQKIHIDKIYHNGMIEASGTALDSLGTVVENNGHKYITDLCDTHEDYQKRLASSVKRGDFIKIMDKSIAPKQALRSGFAPIYEDNEMKMEIMGPVAENINGEDALPVFGSDKGKTKNGHSVVIKLTIGHLRLLLGGDLNTESEYYLIQHYSGIDIADIKSQLKKKSISASKRKELESQLEEAVLKARKALEVDIAKSCHHGSADFTSEFLRVLNPIVTVISSGDEEPHVHPRPDTLGTIGKHSRGERSLIFSTELARSSKEFVELQKSKSTKKGERTVTVYGMINVRTDGEKVIIAQKLEKPASGRNWDIHKLEWNEKTGEFEYNQYLKYE
;
A
#
# COMPACT_ATOMS: atom_id res chain seq x y z
N MET A 1 -1.32 -27.71 30.32
CA MET A 1 -2.31 -26.64 30.38
C MET A 1 -2.15 -25.83 29.10
N ALA A 2 -3.21 -25.54 28.38
CA ALA A 2 -3.14 -24.68 27.19
C ALA A 2 -2.67 -23.28 27.61
N THR A 3 -1.78 -22.69 26.86
CA THR A 3 -1.27 -21.34 27.13
C THR A 3 -2.39 -20.33 26.86
N ILE A 4 -2.80 -19.57 27.87
CA ILE A 4 -3.81 -18.53 27.73
C ILE A 4 -3.19 -17.30 27.07
N LEU A 5 -3.68 -16.95 25.89
CA LEU A 5 -3.28 -15.74 25.19
C LEU A 5 -3.94 -14.51 25.83
N ARG A 6 -3.15 -13.55 26.26
CA ARG A 6 -3.64 -12.24 26.76
C ARG A 6 -4.07 -11.30 25.64
N THR A 7 -3.55 -11.54 24.46
CA THR A 7 -3.88 -10.89 23.20
C THR A 7 -3.77 -11.92 22.09
N GLY A 8 -4.52 -11.77 21.02
CA GLY A 8 -4.45 -12.64 19.87
C GLY A 8 -4.98 -11.95 18.63
N TYR A 9 -5.06 -12.69 17.57
CA TYR A 9 -5.45 -12.23 16.24
C TYR A 9 -6.44 -13.20 15.61
N ALA A 10 -7.37 -12.66 14.80
CA ALA A 10 -8.35 -13.47 14.10
C ALA A 10 -7.70 -14.42 13.10
N VAL A 11 -8.13 -15.67 13.05
CA VAL A 11 -7.62 -16.67 12.11
C VAL A 11 -8.15 -16.44 10.69
N TYR A 12 -7.51 -17.07 9.72
CA TYR A 12 -7.84 -17.05 8.30
C TYR A 12 -9.18 -17.72 7.98
N PRO A 13 -9.98 -17.22 7.03
CA PRO A 13 -9.84 -15.93 6.31
C PRO A 13 -10.52 -14.77 7.04
N SER A 14 -11.47 -15.05 7.88
CA SER A 14 -12.23 -14.14 8.75
C SER A 14 -13.01 -14.92 9.79
N ILE A 15 -13.37 -14.24 10.88
CA ILE A 15 -14.20 -14.82 11.95
C ILE A 15 -15.40 -13.93 12.26
N LYS A 16 -16.40 -14.47 12.92
CA LYS A 16 -17.60 -13.72 13.33
C LYS A 16 -17.54 -13.37 14.81
N LEU A 17 -17.54 -12.08 15.11
CA LEU A 17 -17.81 -11.60 16.47
C LEU A 17 -19.33 -11.66 16.70
N GLN A 18 -19.75 -12.33 17.76
CA GLN A 18 -21.14 -12.62 18.04
C GLN A 18 -21.59 -12.04 19.39
N ASP A 19 -22.84 -11.68 19.50
CA ASP A 19 -23.50 -11.38 20.76
C ASP A 19 -24.28 -12.63 21.22
N ILE A 20 -24.11 -12.99 22.48
CA ILE A 20 -24.77 -14.14 23.08
C ILE A 20 -25.65 -13.68 24.24
N LYS A 21 -26.98 -13.79 24.08
CA LYS A 21 -27.97 -13.41 25.08
C LYS A 21 -28.78 -14.60 25.53
N THR A 22 -28.81 -14.85 26.84
CA THR A 22 -29.68 -15.86 27.42
C THR A 22 -30.93 -15.18 27.99
N ASN A 23 -32.09 -15.63 27.52
CA ASN A 23 -33.37 -15.14 28.05
C ASN A 23 -33.56 -15.67 29.46
N ALA A 24 -33.60 -14.79 30.45
CA ALA A 24 -33.68 -15.12 31.87
C ALA A 24 -34.97 -15.91 32.24
N LYS A 25 -36.07 -15.77 31.45
CA LYS A 25 -37.34 -16.46 31.73
C LYS A 25 -37.42 -17.87 31.12
N THR A 26 -36.83 -18.04 29.93
CA THR A 26 -36.96 -19.29 29.17
C THR A 26 -35.69 -20.12 29.16
N GLY A 27 -34.56 -19.60 29.63
CA GLY A 27 -33.24 -20.22 29.54
C GLY A 27 -32.70 -20.34 28.10
N LYS A 28 -33.47 -19.92 27.09
CA LYS A 28 -33.03 -20.00 25.69
C LYS A 28 -31.94 -19.00 25.41
N THR A 29 -30.86 -19.47 24.81
CA THR A 29 -29.75 -18.66 24.36
C THR A 29 -29.92 -18.31 22.89
N GLN A 30 -29.76 -17.05 22.56
CA GLN A 30 -29.74 -16.51 21.19
C GLN A 30 -28.35 -15.99 20.84
N VAL A 31 -27.84 -16.45 19.71
CA VAL A 31 -26.58 -15.97 19.13
C VAL A 31 -26.90 -15.03 17.97
N SER A 32 -26.31 -13.88 17.96
CA SER A 32 -26.51 -12.89 16.89
C SER A 32 -25.19 -12.31 16.41
N PHE A 33 -25.12 -11.96 15.12
CA PHE A 33 -23.95 -11.39 14.48
C PHE A 33 -23.75 -9.93 14.91
N ILE A 34 -22.53 -9.56 15.31
CA ILE A 34 -22.12 -8.18 15.57
C ILE A 34 -21.35 -7.65 14.37
N LYS A 35 -20.24 -8.29 14.02
CA LYS A 35 -19.40 -7.93 12.89
C LYS A 35 -18.47 -9.06 12.47
N GLU A 36 -17.93 -8.96 11.28
CA GLU A 36 -16.89 -9.81 10.75
C GLU A 36 -15.51 -9.19 11.05
N LEU A 37 -14.60 -10.02 11.56
CA LEU A 37 -13.20 -9.67 11.82
C LEU A 37 -12.36 -10.34 10.74
N LEU A 38 -11.51 -9.57 10.10
CA LEU A 38 -10.59 -10.07 9.07
C LEU A 38 -9.42 -10.82 9.71
N PHE A 39 -8.81 -11.71 8.94
CA PHE A 39 -7.55 -12.35 9.26
C PHE A 39 -6.55 -11.33 9.85
N GLY A 40 -5.99 -11.64 11.03
CA GLY A 40 -5.06 -10.76 11.73
C GLY A 40 -5.70 -9.58 12.48
N ASP A 41 -7.04 -9.43 12.52
CA ASP A 41 -7.65 -8.40 13.37
C ASP A 41 -7.33 -8.67 14.84
N TYR A 42 -6.86 -7.64 15.55
CA TYR A 42 -6.46 -7.72 16.96
C TYR A 42 -7.65 -8.03 17.86
N ILE A 43 -7.45 -9.00 18.76
CA ILE A 43 -8.43 -9.50 19.70
C ILE A 43 -7.87 -9.45 21.13
N LYS A 44 -8.63 -8.89 22.04
CA LYS A 44 -8.32 -8.88 23.47
C LYS A 44 -9.32 -9.71 24.26
N PRO A 45 -8.95 -10.91 24.72
CA PRO A 45 -9.82 -11.73 25.56
C PRO A 45 -10.06 -11.11 26.93
N TYR A 46 -11.24 -11.38 27.50
CA TYR A 46 -11.51 -11.13 28.89
C TYR A 46 -11.02 -12.31 29.74
N ILE A 47 -10.14 -12.01 30.69
CA ILE A 47 -9.49 -13.01 31.55
C ILE A 47 -9.84 -12.72 33.01
N VAL A 48 -10.32 -13.74 33.71
CA VAL A 48 -10.61 -13.70 35.14
C VAL A 48 -9.98 -14.92 35.80
N LYS A 49 -9.28 -14.76 36.91
CA LYS A 49 -8.57 -15.82 37.62
C LYS A 49 -7.70 -16.70 36.73
N ASN A 50 -7.02 -16.09 35.80
CA ASN A 50 -6.10 -16.70 34.83
C ASN A 50 -6.78 -17.73 33.87
N ASP A 51 -8.07 -17.51 33.56
CA ASP A 51 -8.82 -18.25 32.54
C ASP A 51 -9.71 -17.29 31.74
N TYR A 52 -10.10 -17.69 30.52
CA TYR A 52 -11.01 -16.91 29.70
C TYR A 52 -12.40 -16.82 30.31
N VAL A 53 -13.08 -15.71 30.14
CA VAL A 53 -14.51 -15.59 30.42
C VAL A 53 -15.27 -16.37 29.35
N ARG A 54 -15.84 -17.53 29.71
CA ARG A 54 -16.47 -18.47 28.78
C ARG A 54 -17.99 -18.43 28.87
N GLN A 55 -18.64 -18.82 27.77
CA GLN A 55 -20.07 -19.05 27.70
C GLN A 55 -20.36 -20.24 26.79
N THR A 56 -21.09 -21.23 27.28
CA THR A 56 -21.51 -22.40 26.51
C THR A 56 -22.87 -22.14 25.88
N VAL A 57 -23.04 -22.54 24.63
CA VAL A 57 -24.27 -22.43 23.86
C VAL A 57 -24.56 -23.77 23.19
N VAL A 58 -25.81 -24.19 23.16
CA VAL A 58 -26.20 -25.38 22.40
C VAL A 58 -26.55 -25.01 20.97
N GLU A 59 -25.71 -25.42 20.03
CA GLU A 59 -25.88 -25.23 18.57
C GLU A 59 -26.01 -26.60 17.91
N ASN A 60 -27.06 -26.82 17.12
CA ASN A 60 -27.28 -28.10 16.42
C ASN A 60 -27.16 -29.34 17.34
N LYS A 61 -27.68 -29.25 18.55
CA LYS A 61 -27.64 -30.30 19.60
C LYS A 61 -26.23 -30.62 20.14
N LYS A 62 -25.25 -29.76 19.91
CA LYS A 62 -23.90 -29.86 20.46
C LYS A 62 -23.62 -28.64 21.33
N GLU A 63 -22.93 -28.84 22.42
CA GLU A 63 -22.39 -27.73 23.21
C GLU A 63 -21.21 -27.14 22.52
N VAL A 64 -21.24 -25.80 22.33
CA VAL A 64 -20.18 -25.00 21.74
C VAL A 64 -19.75 -23.96 22.76
N GLU A 65 -18.46 -23.92 23.06
CA GLU A 65 -17.90 -22.99 24.01
C GLU A 65 -17.36 -21.76 23.28
N TYR A 66 -17.68 -20.60 23.82
CA TYR A 66 -17.26 -19.30 23.35
C TYR A 66 -16.49 -18.58 24.44
N ILE A 67 -15.47 -17.80 24.03
CA ILE A 67 -14.73 -16.88 24.89
C ILE A 67 -15.19 -15.45 24.65
N LYS A 68 -15.31 -14.68 25.73
CA LYS A 68 -15.63 -13.24 25.64
C LYS A 68 -14.39 -12.46 25.24
N VAL A 69 -14.54 -11.59 24.24
CA VAL A 69 -13.44 -10.81 23.70
C VAL A 69 -13.87 -9.37 23.42
N ARG A 70 -12.86 -8.49 23.29
CA ARG A 70 -13.02 -7.14 22.76
C ARG A 70 -12.20 -7.00 21.49
N CYS A 71 -12.83 -6.50 20.43
CA CYS A 71 -12.15 -6.09 19.21
C CYS A 71 -12.51 -4.65 18.87
N ARG A 72 -11.51 -3.75 18.92
CA ARG A 72 -11.70 -2.30 18.82
C ARG A 72 -12.70 -1.82 19.89
N ASN A 73 -13.82 -1.24 19.48
CA ASN A 73 -14.88 -0.70 20.34
C ASN A 73 -16.09 -1.63 20.52
N ALA A 74 -15.99 -2.89 20.12
CA ALA A 74 -17.05 -3.88 20.27
C ALA A 74 -16.62 -5.02 21.19
N ASP A 75 -17.49 -5.38 22.12
CA ASP A 75 -17.41 -6.59 22.94
C ASP A 75 -18.30 -7.67 22.32
N GLY A 76 -17.88 -8.91 22.43
CA GLY A 76 -18.63 -10.04 21.91
C GLY A 76 -17.96 -11.37 22.24
N TYR A 77 -18.34 -12.40 21.50
CA TYR A 77 -17.91 -13.76 21.72
C TYR A 77 -17.38 -14.37 20.42
N ILE A 78 -16.32 -15.17 20.53
CA ILE A 78 -15.73 -15.98 19.45
C ILE A 78 -15.44 -17.37 20.00
N LYS A 79 -15.19 -18.36 19.13
CA LYS A 79 -14.61 -19.63 19.57
C LYS A 79 -13.13 -19.41 19.90
N GLU A 80 -12.60 -20.19 20.84
CA GLU A 80 -11.16 -20.10 21.16
C GLU A 80 -10.28 -20.43 19.94
N SER A 81 -10.72 -21.39 19.11
CA SER A 81 -10.08 -21.76 17.84
C SER A 81 -10.09 -20.67 16.77
N ASP A 82 -10.88 -19.61 16.95
CA ASP A 82 -10.94 -18.46 16.03
C ASP A 82 -9.84 -17.43 16.30
N MET A 83 -8.94 -17.72 17.27
CA MET A 83 -7.86 -16.82 17.68
C MET A 83 -6.50 -17.51 17.59
N GLN A 84 -5.53 -16.83 17.01
CA GLN A 84 -4.12 -17.22 16.94
C GLN A 84 -3.23 -16.26 17.72
N ALA A 85 -2.02 -16.71 18.06
CA ALA A 85 -1.05 -15.91 18.82
C ALA A 85 -0.30 -14.92 17.92
N GLU A 86 0.00 -15.35 16.71
CA GLU A 86 0.87 -14.68 15.77
C GLU A 86 0.15 -13.51 15.09
N ARG A 87 0.83 -12.37 15.02
CA ARG A 87 0.43 -11.26 14.15
C ARG A 87 0.88 -11.56 12.73
N ILE A 88 0.15 -11.05 11.77
CA ILE A 88 0.44 -11.18 10.35
C ILE A 88 0.74 -9.82 9.74
N LEU A 89 1.26 -9.80 8.52
CA LEU A 89 1.43 -8.58 7.73
C LEU A 89 0.06 -7.99 7.35
N GLU A 90 -0.06 -6.67 7.54
CA GLU A 90 -1.18 -5.86 7.03
C GLU A 90 -0.66 -4.83 6.03
N VAL A 91 -1.21 -4.78 4.82
CA VAL A 91 -1.00 -3.72 3.86
C VAL A 91 -2.36 -3.10 3.53
N ASN A 92 -2.54 -1.84 3.87
CA ASN A 92 -3.79 -1.12 3.71
C ASN A 92 -3.60 -0.04 2.65
N PHE A 93 -4.16 -0.23 1.45
CA PHE A 93 -4.25 0.81 0.43
C PHE A 93 -5.45 1.69 0.76
N ILE A 94 -5.21 2.97 0.96
CA ILE A 94 -6.18 3.92 1.51
C ILE A 94 -6.68 4.80 0.38
N ASP A 95 -7.99 5.00 0.28
CA ASP A 95 -8.56 6.03 -0.57
C ASP A 95 -8.20 7.42 -0.02
N VAL A 96 -7.10 7.95 -0.51
CA VAL A 96 -6.64 9.30 -0.16
C VAL A 96 -7.24 10.37 -1.09
N GLY A 97 -8.13 9.98 -2.00
CA GLY A 97 -8.55 10.79 -3.14
C GLY A 97 -7.51 10.70 -4.24
N GLN A 98 -7.10 11.84 -4.80
CA GLN A 98 -5.99 11.86 -5.74
C GLN A 98 -4.68 11.46 -5.06
N GLY A 99 -3.93 10.56 -5.71
CA GLY A 99 -2.61 10.15 -5.29
C GLY A 99 -2.55 8.78 -4.61
N ASP A 100 -1.40 8.49 -4.02
CA ASP A 100 -1.13 7.25 -3.32
C ASP A 100 -1.20 7.41 -1.81
N GLY A 101 -1.65 6.35 -1.14
CA GLY A 101 -1.60 6.27 0.31
C GLY A 101 -1.65 4.82 0.79
N CYS A 102 -0.59 4.37 1.45
CA CYS A 102 -0.51 3.01 1.95
C CYS A 102 -0.01 3.01 3.40
N HIS A 103 -0.64 2.18 4.24
CA HIS A 103 -0.21 1.92 5.62
C HIS A 103 0.13 0.44 5.75
N ILE A 104 1.38 0.15 6.11
CA ILE A 104 1.89 -1.20 6.32
C ILE A 104 2.12 -1.42 7.81
N VAL A 105 1.72 -2.59 8.31
CA VAL A 105 2.03 -3.06 9.67
C VAL A 105 2.70 -4.42 9.56
N THR A 106 3.92 -4.50 10.02
CA THR A 106 4.71 -5.74 10.03
C THR A 106 4.27 -6.70 11.13
N PRO A 107 4.62 -7.99 11.07
CA PRO A 107 4.32 -8.95 12.13
C PRO A 107 4.85 -8.54 13.51
N ASP A 108 5.97 -7.83 13.59
CA ASP A 108 6.56 -7.28 14.82
C ASP A 108 6.04 -5.89 15.23
N ASP A 109 4.92 -5.43 14.62
CA ASP A 109 4.23 -4.16 14.94
C ASP A 109 4.97 -2.88 14.53
N GLN A 110 5.86 -2.92 13.52
CA GLN A 110 6.41 -1.71 12.92
C GLN A 110 5.40 -1.09 11.94
N HIS A 111 5.33 0.24 11.90
CA HIS A 111 4.36 0.95 11.09
C HIS A 111 5.01 1.83 10.04
N PHE A 112 4.63 1.62 8.78
CA PHE A 112 5.11 2.42 7.65
C PHE A 112 3.95 3.15 6.98
N LEU A 113 4.18 4.39 6.59
CA LEU A 113 3.30 5.17 5.73
C LEU A 113 4.02 5.43 4.42
N ILE A 114 3.48 4.90 3.32
CA ILE A 114 4.01 5.11 1.98
C ILE A 114 3.05 6.06 1.28
N ASP A 115 3.50 7.29 1.05
CA ASP A 115 2.71 8.39 0.53
C ASP A 115 1.43 8.72 1.34
N ALA A 116 0.79 9.85 1.06
CA ALA A 116 -0.34 10.33 1.85
C ALA A 116 -1.42 11.07 1.03
N GLY A 117 -1.33 11.02 -0.30
CA GLY A 117 -2.23 11.76 -1.17
C GLY A 117 -2.06 13.28 -1.10
N GLU A 118 -2.99 14.01 -1.67
CA GLU A 118 -2.98 15.48 -1.65
C GLU A 118 -3.76 16.08 -0.47
N SER A 119 -4.75 15.36 0.05
CA SER A 119 -5.70 15.84 1.05
C SER A 119 -5.37 15.38 2.48
N ASP A 120 -6.28 15.60 3.44
CA ASP A 120 -6.13 15.16 4.83
C ASP A 120 -6.62 13.70 5.07
N ASN A 121 -6.95 12.95 4.03
CA ASN A 121 -7.55 11.62 4.16
C ASN A 121 -6.65 10.62 4.90
N MET A 122 -5.33 10.61 4.63
CA MET A 122 -4.39 9.79 5.41
C MET A 122 -4.46 10.13 6.91
N TYR A 123 -4.46 11.40 7.27
CA TYR A 123 -4.58 11.81 8.68
C TYR A 123 -5.92 11.40 9.31
N ARG A 124 -7.02 11.50 8.56
CA ARG A 124 -8.34 11.01 9.01
C ARG A 124 -8.33 9.51 9.24
N PHE A 125 -7.74 8.75 8.31
CA PHE A 125 -7.56 7.31 8.46
C PHE A 125 -6.80 6.99 9.75
N LEU A 126 -5.67 7.63 10.02
CA LEU A 126 -4.88 7.42 11.23
C LEU A 126 -5.67 7.78 12.49
N LYS A 127 -6.42 8.88 12.50
CA LYS A 127 -7.31 9.24 13.62
C LYS A 127 -8.33 8.15 13.91
N TRP A 128 -8.92 7.58 12.87
CA TRP A 128 -9.86 6.47 13.01
C TRP A 128 -9.16 5.18 13.41
N ARG A 129 -8.09 4.81 12.75
CA ARG A 129 -7.37 3.54 12.97
C ARG A 129 -6.90 3.41 14.41
N PHE A 130 -6.37 4.47 14.98
CA PHE A 130 -5.78 4.52 16.33
C PHE A 130 -6.67 5.20 17.38
N ASN A 131 -7.89 5.57 17.03
CA ASN A 131 -8.81 6.29 17.95
C ASN A 131 -8.15 7.50 18.59
N LEU A 132 -7.38 8.30 17.85
CA LEU A 132 -6.51 9.35 18.40
C LEU A 132 -7.22 10.39 19.28
N LYS A 133 -8.54 10.55 19.14
CA LYS A 133 -9.34 11.47 19.98
C LYS A 133 -9.71 10.88 21.34
N THR A 134 -9.79 9.57 21.46
CA THR A 134 -10.36 8.92 22.65
C THR A 134 -9.41 7.93 23.31
N SER A 135 -8.39 7.47 22.59
CA SER A 135 -7.36 6.60 23.14
C SER A 135 -6.53 7.34 24.20
N LYS A 136 -6.25 6.68 25.31
CA LYS A 136 -5.28 7.14 26.30
C LYS A 136 -3.85 6.71 25.98
N THR A 137 -3.69 5.74 25.11
CA THR A 137 -2.40 5.23 24.64
C THR A 137 -2.03 5.98 23.35
N PRO A 138 -0.84 6.55 23.24
CA PRO A 138 -0.37 7.16 22.00
C PRO A 138 -0.31 6.10 20.89
N PRO A 139 -0.46 6.48 19.62
CA PRO A 139 -0.22 5.57 18.51
C PRO A 139 1.26 5.14 18.50
N PRO A 140 1.57 4.00 17.84
CA PRO A 140 2.96 3.63 17.59
C PRO A 140 3.66 4.71 16.76
N PRO A 141 5.01 4.76 16.80
CA PRO A 141 5.77 5.62 15.89
C PRO A 141 5.67 5.10 14.44
N PHE A 142 5.90 6.00 13.49
CA PHE A 142 5.82 5.68 12.07
C PHE A 142 7.12 5.99 11.35
N THR A 143 7.51 5.10 10.44
CA THR A 143 8.43 5.39 9.37
C THR A 143 7.65 5.85 8.14
N VAL A 144 8.03 6.98 7.57
CA VAL A 144 7.40 7.56 6.38
C VAL A 144 8.29 7.34 5.16
N VAL A 145 7.69 6.96 4.04
CA VAL A 145 8.34 6.98 2.72
C VAL A 145 7.53 7.90 1.82
N VAL A 146 8.20 8.90 1.25
CA VAL A 146 7.66 9.70 0.15
C VAL A 146 8.27 9.16 -1.13
N SER A 147 7.45 8.55 -1.98
CA SER A 147 7.94 7.90 -3.19
C SER A 147 8.66 8.88 -4.11
N HIS A 148 8.10 10.05 -4.32
CA HIS A 148 8.68 11.14 -5.11
C HIS A 148 8.04 12.50 -4.75
N PRO A 149 8.66 13.64 -5.13
CA PRO A 149 8.19 14.96 -4.73
C PRO A 149 7.05 15.49 -5.61
N ASP A 150 6.00 14.70 -5.89
CA ASP A 150 4.77 15.22 -6.50
C ASP A 150 3.66 15.41 -5.47
N ALA A 151 2.79 16.35 -5.74
CA ALA A 151 1.84 16.91 -4.79
C ALA A 151 0.91 15.87 -4.17
N ASP A 152 0.41 14.99 -4.98
CA ASP A 152 -0.54 13.93 -4.63
C ASP A 152 0.12 12.69 -3.96
N HIS A 153 1.41 12.79 -3.63
CA HIS A 153 2.13 11.81 -2.81
C HIS A 153 2.52 12.36 -1.45
N TYR A 154 2.89 13.65 -1.36
CA TYR A 154 3.43 14.19 -0.11
C TYR A 154 2.55 15.22 0.60
N LYS A 155 1.61 15.92 -0.09
CA LYS A 155 0.86 17.03 0.54
C LYS A 155 0.04 16.59 1.75
N GLY A 156 -0.52 15.41 1.73
CA GLY A 156 -1.30 14.86 2.84
C GLY A 156 -0.50 14.72 4.14
N PHE A 157 0.83 14.56 4.06
CA PHE A 157 1.70 14.53 5.24
C PHE A 157 1.70 15.86 6.01
N LYS A 158 1.34 16.99 5.39
CA LYS A 158 1.16 18.24 6.11
C LYS A 158 0.27 18.06 7.34
N HIS A 159 -0.84 17.34 7.19
CA HIS A 159 -1.81 17.14 8.25
C HIS A 159 -1.32 16.13 9.30
N VAL A 160 -0.52 15.15 8.90
CA VAL A 160 0.10 14.17 9.78
C VAL A 160 1.19 14.83 10.63
N PHE A 161 2.09 15.61 10.02
CA PHE A 161 3.20 16.26 10.71
C PHE A 161 2.76 17.43 11.58
N ASP A 162 1.78 18.22 11.14
CA ASP A 162 1.21 19.33 11.94
C ASP A 162 0.38 18.84 13.12
N ASN A 163 -0.02 17.58 13.15
CA ASN A 163 -1.01 17.08 14.10
C ASN A 163 -2.22 18.03 14.13
N SER A 164 -2.87 18.20 12.98
CA SER A 164 -3.84 19.28 12.70
C SER A 164 -5.00 19.37 13.70
N ASP A 165 -5.35 18.25 14.35
CA ASP A 165 -6.34 18.22 15.41
C ASP A 165 -5.65 18.24 16.79
N LYS A 166 -5.57 19.42 17.41
CA LYS A 166 -4.93 19.62 18.72
C LYS A 166 -5.59 18.83 19.86
N THR A 167 -6.78 18.28 19.65
CA THR A 167 -7.49 17.46 20.65
C THR A 167 -7.19 15.97 20.50
N ALA A 168 -6.51 15.57 19.42
CA ALA A 168 -6.10 14.21 19.17
C ALA A 168 -4.70 13.91 19.72
N GLN A 169 -4.42 12.63 19.98
CA GLN A 169 -3.06 12.16 20.27
C GLN A 169 -2.12 12.53 19.14
N LYS A 170 -0.90 12.91 19.46
CA LYS A 170 0.12 13.25 18.46
C LYS A 170 0.65 11.98 17.79
N ILE A 171 0.87 12.09 16.51
CA ILE A 171 1.56 11.08 15.70
C ILE A 171 3.05 11.38 15.77
N HIS A 172 3.85 10.37 16.10
CA HIS A 172 5.30 10.46 16.12
C HIS A 172 5.87 9.85 14.86
N ILE A 173 6.82 10.55 14.22
CA ILE A 173 7.53 10.08 13.04
C ILE A 173 8.98 9.85 13.42
N ASP A 174 9.45 8.62 13.26
CA ASP A 174 10.82 8.22 13.60
C ASP A 174 11.79 8.59 12.48
N LYS A 175 11.40 8.39 11.23
CA LYS A 175 12.23 8.63 10.05
C LYS A 175 11.38 8.95 8.83
N ILE A 176 11.94 9.73 7.93
CA ILE A 176 11.36 10.03 6.62
C ILE A 176 12.36 9.58 5.55
N TYR A 177 11.89 8.72 4.65
CA TYR A 177 12.60 8.33 3.45
C TYR A 177 12.06 9.05 2.22
N HIS A 178 12.92 9.27 1.22
CA HIS A 178 12.58 9.88 -0.07
C HIS A 178 13.53 9.38 -1.17
N ASN A 179 13.32 9.82 -2.42
CA ASN A 179 14.10 9.34 -3.58
C ASN A 179 15.45 10.05 -3.81
N GLY A 180 15.84 10.95 -2.93
CA GLY A 180 17.07 11.78 -3.07
C GLY A 180 16.83 13.16 -3.65
N MET A 181 15.81 13.37 -4.48
CA MET A 181 15.45 14.68 -5.01
C MET A 181 14.69 15.52 -3.97
N ILE A 182 15.17 16.73 -3.72
CA ILE A 182 14.51 17.68 -2.80
C ILE A 182 14.01 18.87 -3.63
N GLU A 183 12.73 18.83 -3.97
CA GLU A 183 12.11 19.80 -4.87
C GLU A 183 12.05 21.19 -4.26
N ALA A 184 12.79 22.12 -4.88
CA ALA A 184 12.71 23.55 -4.61
C ALA A 184 11.56 24.21 -5.38
N SER A 185 11.26 25.47 -5.08
CA SER A 185 10.31 26.25 -5.85
C SER A 185 10.86 26.56 -7.24
N GLY A 186 10.14 26.18 -8.28
CA GLY A 186 10.50 26.40 -9.68
C GLY A 186 9.84 25.41 -10.62
N THR A 187 9.84 25.70 -11.91
CA THR A 187 9.27 24.83 -12.95
C THR A 187 10.33 24.10 -13.76
N ALA A 188 11.59 24.53 -13.67
CA ALA A 188 12.71 23.93 -14.39
C ALA A 188 13.29 22.71 -13.64
N LEU A 189 14.05 21.90 -14.37
CA LEU A 189 14.69 20.69 -13.84
C LEU A 189 15.64 20.95 -12.67
N ASP A 190 16.33 22.11 -12.67
CA ASP A 190 17.25 22.52 -11.61
C ASP A 190 16.59 22.69 -10.23
N SER A 191 15.26 22.78 -10.20
CA SER A 191 14.52 22.76 -8.94
C SER A 191 14.58 21.40 -8.24
N LEU A 192 14.93 20.33 -8.94
CA LEU A 192 15.06 18.96 -8.37
C LEU A 192 16.47 18.68 -7.81
N GLY A 193 17.47 19.32 -8.33
CA GLY A 193 18.89 19.17 -8.03
C GLY A 193 19.73 19.93 -9.05
N THR A 194 21.04 19.74 -9.06
CA THR A 194 21.92 20.28 -10.08
C THR A 194 21.79 19.47 -11.36
N VAL A 195 21.57 20.15 -12.50
CA VAL A 195 21.49 19.49 -13.80
C VAL A 195 22.87 19.47 -14.44
N VAL A 196 23.36 18.28 -14.74
CA VAL A 196 24.64 18.07 -15.46
C VAL A 196 24.35 17.35 -16.78
N GLU A 197 25.24 17.56 -17.76
CA GLU A 197 25.18 16.86 -19.06
C GLU A 197 26.40 15.94 -19.19
N ASN A 198 26.16 14.69 -19.55
CA ASN A 198 27.22 13.74 -19.83
C ASN A 198 26.84 12.88 -21.05
N ASN A 199 27.71 12.86 -22.06
CA ASN A 199 27.49 12.11 -23.30
C ASN A 199 26.15 12.42 -24.02
N GLY A 200 25.70 13.67 -23.96
CA GLY A 200 24.43 14.09 -24.57
C GLY A 200 23.16 13.74 -23.76
N HIS A 201 23.32 13.21 -22.58
CA HIS A 201 22.22 12.92 -21.64
C HIS A 201 22.31 13.85 -20.43
N LYS A 202 21.15 14.26 -19.92
CA LYS A 202 21.05 15.10 -18.72
C LYS A 202 20.78 14.23 -17.49
N TYR A 203 21.37 14.66 -16.37
CA TYR A 203 21.25 13.99 -15.08
C TYR A 203 20.99 15.01 -13.98
N ILE A 204 20.30 14.58 -12.93
CA ILE A 204 20.14 15.32 -11.68
C ILE A 204 21.18 14.80 -10.70
N THR A 205 22.05 15.67 -10.23
CA THR A 205 23.04 15.43 -9.16
C THR A 205 22.66 16.20 -7.88
N ASP A 206 23.55 16.30 -6.91
CA ASP A 206 23.28 16.88 -5.58
C ASP A 206 22.09 16.18 -4.86
N LEU A 207 22.05 14.85 -4.97
CA LEU A 207 21.04 14.05 -4.30
C LEU A 207 21.24 14.12 -2.78
N CYS A 208 20.16 14.33 -2.05
CA CYS A 208 20.20 14.42 -0.59
C CYS A 208 20.12 13.02 0.03
N ASP A 209 21.22 12.31 0.15
CA ASP A 209 21.27 10.93 0.62
C ASP A 209 21.10 10.82 2.11
N THR A 210 21.59 11.78 2.85
CA THR A 210 21.57 11.82 4.30
C THR A 210 20.77 13.01 4.82
N HIS A 211 20.43 12.98 6.12
CA HIS A 211 19.83 14.14 6.77
C HIS A 211 20.76 15.36 6.72
N GLU A 212 22.06 15.16 6.77
CA GLU A 212 23.03 16.25 6.67
C GLU A 212 22.98 16.91 5.28
N ASP A 213 22.90 16.14 4.19
CA ASP A 213 22.77 16.66 2.84
C ASP A 213 21.47 17.42 2.66
N TYR A 214 20.37 16.89 3.23
CA TYR A 214 19.09 17.62 3.28
C TYR A 214 19.25 18.98 3.99
N GLN A 215 19.93 19.03 5.14
CA GLN A 215 20.17 20.29 5.84
C GLN A 215 21.10 21.25 5.06
N LYS A 216 22.13 20.75 4.39
CA LYS A 216 22.98 21.55 3.49
C LYS A 216 22.15 22.14 2.35
N ARG A 217 21.24 21.35 1.75
CA ARG A 217 20.33 21.83 0.70
C ARG A 217 19.44 22.96 1.21
N LEU A 218 18.92 22.85 2.44
CA LEU A 218 18.12 23.93 3.07
C LEU A 218 18.92 25.19 3.39
N ALA A 219 20.18 25.05 3.74
CA ALA A 219 21.07 26.17 4.06
C ALA A 219 21.54 26.91 2.80
N SER A 220 21.46 26.27 1.62
CA SER A 220 21.75 26.90 0.35
C SER A 220 20.70 27.98 0.02
N SER A 221 20.97 28.86 -0.95
CA SER A 221 20.07 29.92 -1.40
C SER A 221 18.80 29.41 -2.13
N VAL A 222 18.48 28.14 -1.99
CA VAL A 222 17.35 27.49 -2.66
C VAL A 222 16.03 28.04 -2.16
N LYS A 223 15.18 28.52 -3.05
CA LYS A 223 13.83 28.96 -2.70
C LYS A 223 12.98 27.77 -2.29
N ARG A 224 12.50 27.75 -1.03
CA ARG A 224 11.72 26.65 -0.46
C ARG A 224 10.38 26.47 -1.19
N GLY A 225 10.21 25.37 -1.89
CA GLY A 225 8.95 24.88 -2.45
C GLY A 225 8.04 24.26 -1.38
N ASP A 226 6.86 23.82 -1.80
CA ASP A 226 5.90 23.23 -0.87
C ASP A 226 6.37 21.87 -0.33
N PHE A 227 7.11 21.10 -1.13
CA PHE A 227 7.75 19.86 -0.68
C PHE A 227 8.63 20.11 0.55
N ILE A 228 9.60 21.04 0.43
CA ILE A 228 10.49 21.39 1.54
C ILE A 228 9.71 21.90 2.75
N LYS A 229 8.74 22.81 2.56
CA LYS A 229 7.93 23.37 3.66
C LYS A 229 7.17 22.32 4.42
N ILE A 230 6.71 21.26 3.75
CA ILE A 230 5.98 20.17 4.40
C ILE A 230 6.94 19.22 5.10
N MET A 231 8.05 18.84 4.44
CA MET A 231 9.06 17.97 5.07
C MET A 231 9.67 18.60 6.33
N ASP A 232 9.85 19.92 6.35
CA ASP A 232 10.37 20.66 7.50
C ASP A 232 9.42 20.72 8.72
N LYS A 233 8.15 20.39 8.54
CA LYS A 233 7.22 20.27 9.69
C LYS A 233 7.54 19.10 10.60
N SER A 234 8.25 18.11 10.11
CA SER A 234 8.74 16.98 10.90
C SER A 234 10.24 17.16 11.22
N ILE A 235 10.59 16.97 12.49
CA ILE A 235 11.98 16.97 12.98
C ILE A 235 12.67 15.62 12.68
N ALA A 236 11.93 14.61 12.25
CA ALA A 236 12.48 13.29 11.93
C ALA A 236 13.62 13.38 10.90
N PRO A 237 14.67 12.57 11.02
CA PRO A 237 15.76 12.53 10.05
C PRO A 237 15.24 12.10 8.67
N LYS A 238 15.81 12.69 7.61
CA LYS A 238 15.50 12.40 6.22
C LYS A 238 16.65 11.64 5.61
N GLN A 239 16.34 10.64 4.79
CA GLN A 239 17.32 9.79 4.12
C GLN A 239 16.80 9.35 2.75
N ALA A 240 17.66 9.32 1.74
CA ALA A 240 17.30 8.78 0.44
C ALA A 240 17.21 7.26 0.44
N LEU A 241 16.44 6.77 -0.52
CA LEU A 241 16.34 5.35 -0.89
C LEU A 241 16.61 5.21 -2.39
N ARG A 242 17.47 4.28 -2.75
CA ARG A 242 17.79 3.91 -4.14
C ARG A 242 18.10 2.42 -4.25
N SER A 243 18.00 1.88 -5.44
CA SER A 243 18.46 0.52 -5.72
C SER A 243 19.92 0.33 -5.27
N GLY A 244 20.20 -0.79 -4.61
CA GLY A 244 21.49 -1.07 -4.02
C GLY A 244 21.66 -0.55 -2.58
N PHE A 245 20.74 0.23 -2.04
CA PHE A 245 20.73 0.59 -0.62
C PHE A 245 20.20 -0.58 0.24
N ALA A 246 20.51 -0.53 1.53
CA ALA A 246 19.98 -1.50 2.47
C ALA A 246 18.43 -1.48 2.48
N PRO A 247 17.78 -2.63 2.72
CA PRO A 247 16.33 -2.68 2.90
C PRO A 247 15.88 -1.71 4.00
N ILE A 248 14.67 -1.15 3.84
CA ILE A 248 14.10 -0.29 4.89
C ILE A 248 13.58 -1.09 6.08
N TYR A 249 13.35 -2.38 5.86
CA TYR A 249 12.98 -3.37 6.87
C TYR A 249 13.48 -4.75 6.45
N GLU A 250 14.01 -5.51 7.38
CA GLU A 250 14.42 -6.90 7.18
C GLU A 250 14.44 -7.63 8.52
N ASP A 251 13.76 -8.77 8.57
CA ASP A 251 13.84 -9.75 9.65
C ASP A 251 13.94 -11.18 9.06
N ASN A 252 13.67 -12.20 9.85
CA ASN A 252 13.79 -13.60 9.40
C ASN A 252 12.69 -14.02 8.41
N GLU A 253 11.57 -13.31 8.36
CA GLU A 253 10.37 -13.70 7.62
C GLU A 253 10.01 -12.71 6.51
N MET A 254 10.35 -11.43 6.71
CA MET A 254 9.91 -10.34 5.85
C MET A 254 11.05 -9.41 5.46
N LYS A 255 11.01 -8.89 4.23
CA LYS A 255 11.95 -7.91 3.71
C LYS A 255 11.26 -6.86 2.86
N MET A 256 11.70 -5.62 2.99
CA MET A 256 11.28 -4.50 2.12
C MET A 256 12.50 -3.94 1.39
N GLU A 257 12.72 -4.41 0.18
CA GLU A 257 13.86 -4.06 -0.68
C GLU A 257 13.55 -2.88 -1.56
N ILE A 258 14.59 -2.11 -1.90
CA ILE A 258 14.48 -0.95 -2.78
C ILE A 258 14.91 -1.34 -4.19
N MET A 259 13.93 -1.40 -5.10
CA MET A 259 14.15 -1.76 -6.50
C MET A 259 14.40 -0.54 -7.39
N GLY A 260 14.08 0.65 -6.93
CA GLY A 260 14.27 1.93 -7.61
C GLY A 260 14.14 3.12 -6.64
N PRO A 261 14.53 4.33 -7.07
CA PRO A 261 15.15 4.64 -8.35
C PRO A 261 16.55 4.05 -8.50
N VAL A 262 17.01 3.94 -9.74
CA VAL A 262 18.37 3.51 -10.07
C VAL A 262 19.21 4.73 -10.40
N ALA A 263 20.31 4.92 -9.69
CA ALA A 263 21.28 5.98 -9.98
C ALA A 263 22.44 5.45 -10.85
N GLU A 264 23.03 6.36 -11.61
CA GLU A 264 24.26 6.14 -12.35
C GLU A 264 25.39 6.96 -11.71
N ASN A 265 26.62 6.46 -11.79
CA ASN A 265 27.78 7.23 -11.34
C ASN A 265 28.23 8.17 -12.46
N ILE A 266 28.06 9.47 -12.27
CA ILE A 266 28.50 10.51 -13.20
C ILE A 266 29.59 11.34 -12.54
N ASN A 267 30.79 11.25 -13.07
CA ASN A 267 31.97 11.95 -12.54
C ASN A 267 32.26 11.71 -11.05
N GLY A 268 31.95 10.52 -10.54
CA GLY A 268 32.17 10.17 -9.13
C GLY A 268 31.01 10.46 -8.19
N GLU A 269 29.90 11.01 -8.69
CA GLU A 269 28.69 11.28 -7.92
C GLU A 269 27.52 10.44 -8.44
N ASP A 270 26.63 10.04 -7.54
CA ASP A 270 25.37 9.41 -7.91
C ASP A 270 24.45 10.43 -8.56
N ALA A 271 23.85 10.06 -9.68
CA ALA A 271 23.01 10.92 -10.47
C ALA A 271 21.78 10.16 -11.00
N LEU A 272 20.68 10.85 -11.14
CA LEU A 272 19.44 10.31 -11.70
C LEU A 272 19.23 10.83 -13.12
N PRO A 273 19.03 9.97 -14.14
CA PRO A 273 18.83 10.41 -15.51
C PRO A 273 17.55 11.25 -15.66
N VAL A 274 17.59 12.25 -16.52
CA VAL A 274 16.41 13.08 -16.85
C VAL A 274 15.57 12.36 -17.90
N PHE A 275 14.30 12.14 -17.59
CA PHE A 275 13.35 11.49 -18.50
C PHE A 275 12.62 12.52 -19.35
N GLY A 276 12.69 12.38 -20.69
CA GLY A 276 11.92 13.16 -21.64
C GLY A 276 12.14 14.68 -21.61
N SER A 277 13.20 15.20 -20.97
CA SER A 277 13.45 16.63 -20.72
C SER A 277 12.33 17.33 -19.93
N ASP A 278 11.45 16.58 -19.30
CA ASP A 278 10.28 17.05 -18.55
C ASP A 278 10.46 16.82 -17.05
N LYS A 279 10.19 17.87 -16.26
CA LYS A 279 10.34 17.82 -14.80
C LYS A 279 9.37 16.80 -14.16
N GLY A 280 8.11 16.78 -14.59
CA GLY A 280 7.09 15.87 -14.07
C GLY A 280 7.46 14.42 -14.34
N LYS A 281 7.80 14.10 -15.60
CA LYS A 281 8.25 12.76 -15.98
C LYS A 281 9.49 12.32 -15.18
N THR A 282 10.45 13.22 -14.97
CA THR A 282 11.65 12.92 -14.18
C THR A 282 11.31 12.66 -12.73
N LYS A 283 10.44 13.46 -12.10
CA LYS A 283 10.00 13.23 -10.72
C LYS A 283 9.33 11.87 -10.56
N ASN A 284 8.30 11.64 -11.36
CA ASN A 284 7.49 10.41 -11.32
C ASN A 284 8.36 9.19 -11.61
N GLY A 285 9.16 9.25 -12.65
CA GLY A 285 10.02 8.14 -13.07
C GLY A 285 11.08 7.73 -12.06
N HIS A 286 11.43 8.59 -11.11
CA HIS A 286 12.32 8.28 -10.00
C HIS A 286 11.58 8.04 -8.69
N SER A 287 10.39 7.48 -8.75
CA SER A 287 9.68 6.98 -7.56
C SER A 287 10.51 5.95 -6.80
N VAL A 288 10.45 5.98 -5.47
CA VAL A 288 10.94 4.87 -4.65
C VAL A 288 10.09 3.65 -4.95
N VAL A 289 10.72 2.61 -5.47
CA VAL A 289 10.08 1.33 -5.78
C VAL A 289 10.44 0.34 -4.69
N ILE A 290 9.43 -0.12 -3.96
CA ILE A 290 9.60 -1.06 -2.84
C ILE A 290 9.04 -2.42 -3.24
N LYS A 291 9.87 -3.46 -3.11
CA LYS A 291 9.44 -4.85 -3.18
C LYS A 291 9.41 -5.42 -1.77
N LEU A 292 8.21 -5.74 -1.30
CA LEU A 292 7.97 -6.40 -0.03
C LEU A 292 7.86 -7.90 -0.27
N THR A 293 8.60 -8.69 0.50
CA THR A 293 8.53 -10.15 0.48
C THR A 293 8.27 -10.66 1.90
N ILE A 294 7.31 -11.57 2.05
CA ILE A 294 7.03 -12.29 3.29
C ILE A 294 6.65 -13.73 2.97
N GLY A 295 7.37 -14.73 3.49
CA GLY A 295 7.22 -16.11 3.09
C GLY A 295 7.29 -16.23 1.55
N HIS A 296 6.22 -16.72 0.93
CA HIS A 296 6.13 -16.84 -0.53
C HIS A 296 5.54 -15.59 -1.21
N LEU A 297 4.88 -14.70 -0.47
CA LEU A 297 4.22 -13.53 -1.05
C LEU A 297 5.22 -12.43 -1.40
N ARG A 298 5.08 -11.88 -2.60
CA ARG A 298 5.81 -10.71 -3.12
C ARG A 298 4.82 -9.62 -3.51
N LEU A 299 5.04 -8.39 -3.04
CA LEU A 299 4.22 -7.23 -3.32
C LEU A 299 5.08 -6.05 -3.78
N LEU A 300 4.67 -5.32 -4.82
CA LEU A 300 5.36 -4.14 -5.32
C LEU A 300 4.54 -2.87 -5.09
N LEU A 301 5.22 -1.84 -4.58
CA LEU A 301 4.77 -0.46 -4.52
C LEU A 301 5.67 0.36 -5.44
N GLY A 302 5.17 0.71 -6.62
CA GLY A 302 5.97 1.31 -7.69
C GLY A 302 5.88 2.84 -7.79
N GLY A 303 5.11 3.51 -6.93
CA GLY A 303 4.83 4.95 -7.06
C GLY A 303 4.27 5.29 -8.44
N ASP A 304 4.82 6.33 -9.08
CA ASP A 304 4.33 6.84 -10.36
C ASP A 304 5.30 6.60 -11.52
N LEU A 305 5.90 5.41 -11.55
CA LEU A 305 6.69 5.01 -12.71
C LEU A 305 5.92 5.25 -14.01
N ASN A 306 6.63 5.73 -15.00
CA ASN A 306 6.13 6.03 -16.35
C ASN A 306 6.90 5.23 -17.42
N THR A 307 6.51 5.34 -18.66
CA THR A 307 7.09 4.58 -19.78
C THR A 307 8.62 4.61 -19.79
N GLU A 308 9.23 5.78 -19.63
CA GLU A 308 10.68 5.93 -19.69
C GLU A 308 11.38 5.25 -18.53
N SER A 309 10.85 5.40 -17.32
CA SER A 309 11.42 4.79 -16.11
C SER A 309 11.19 3.28 -16.05
N GLU A 310 10.04 2.79 -16.54
CA GLU A 310 9.78 1.35 -16.66
C GLU A 310 10.78 0.69 -17.62
N TYR A 311 11.06 1.30 -18.77
CA TYR A 311 12.11 0.82 -19.66
C TYR A 311 13.49 0.85 -19.01
N TYR A 312 13.80 1.93 -18.28
CA TYR A 312 15.07 2.07 -17.58
C TYR A 312 15.25 1.00 -16.49
N LEU A 313 14.21 0.68 -15.72
CA LEU A 313 14.26 -0.41 -14.75
C LEU A 313 14.43 -1.78 -15.43
N ILE A 314 13.71 -2.05 -16.51
CA ILE A 314 13.87 -3.30 -17.25
C ILE A 314 15.30 -3.42 -17.80
N GLN A 315 15.84 -2.33 -18.35
CA GLN A 315 17.22 -2.30 -18.82
C GLN A 315 18.21 -2.59 -17.70
N HIS A 316 18.03 -1.96 -16.53
CA HIS A 316 18.89 -2.17 -15.36
C HIS A 316 18.92 -3.64 -14.93
N TYR A 317 17.77 -4.30 -14.81
CA TYR A 317 17.67 -5.67 -14.33
C TYR A 317 17.90 -6.74 -15.41
N SER A 318 17.77 -6.41 -16.69
CA SER A 318 17.99 -7.35 -17.81
C SER A 318 19.36 -7.20 -18.48
N GLY A 319 19.95 -5.99 -18.42
CA GLY A 319 21.11 -5.61 -19.22
C GLY A 319 20.80 -5.33 -20.70
N ILE A 320 19.52 -5.22 -21.08
CA ILE A 320 19.08 -5.05 -22.48
C ILE A 320 18.29 -3.74 -22.62
N ASP A 321 18.72 -2.88 -23.55
CA ASP A 321 18.03 -1.62 -23.85
C ASP A 321 16.76 -1.86 -24.68
N ILE A 322 15.62 -1.92 -23.97
CA ILE A 322 14.32 -2.13 -24.62
C ILE A 322 13.77 -0.85 -25.26
N ALA A 323 14.19 0.32 -24.86
CA ALA A 323 13.78 1.57 -25.49
C ALA A 323 14.31 1.65 -26.92
N ASP A 324 15.59 1.30 -27.14
CA ASP A 324 16.17 1.19 -28.47
C ASP A 324 15.49 0.10 -29.31
N ILE A 325 15.28 -1.09 -28.75
CA ILE A 325 14.56 -2.18 -29.44
C ILE A 325 13.18 -1.70 -29.91
N LYS A 326 12.38 -1.08 -29.04
CA LYS A 326 11.06 -0.52 -29.37
C LYS A 326 11.14 0.56 -30.46
N SER A 327 12.15 1.42 -30.38
CA SER A 327 12.40 2.42 -31.42
C SER A 327 12.69 1.78 -32.78
N GLN A 328 13.53 0.75 -32.82
CA GLN A 328 13.84 0.02 -34.06
C GLN A 328 12.60 -0.70 -34.62
N LEU A 329 11.79 -1.35 -33.77
CA LEU A 329 10.56 -2.06 -34.16
C LEU A 329 9.50 -1.13 -34.78
N LYS A 330 9.51 0.16 -34.47
CA LYS A 330 8.62 1.18 -35.08
C LYS A 330 9.02 1.56 -36.51
N LYS A 331 10.24 1.27 -36.96
CA LYS A 331 10.72 1.64 -38.30
C LYS A 331 9.99 0.80 -39.37
N LYS A 332 9.40 1.48 -40.38
CA LYS A 332 8.63 0.81 -41.46
C LYS A 332 9.50 -0.07 -42.34
N SER A 333 10.80 0.24 -42.47
CA SER A 333 11.74 -0.44 -43.39
C SER A 333 12.50 -1.62 -42.77
N ILE A 334 12.05 -2.11 -41.60
CA ILE A 334 12.71 -3.23 -40.91
C ILE A 334 12.39 -4.57 -41.64
N SER A 335 13.41 -5.38 -41.87
CA SER A 335 13.22 -6.74 -42.46
C SER A 335 12.50 -7.69 -41.49
N ALA A 336 11.80 -8.69 -42.03
CA ALA A 336 11.12 -9.68 -41.19
C ALA A 336 12.08 -10.44 -40.25
N SER A 337 13.30 -10.75 -40.73
CA SER A 337 14.34 -11.40 -39.95
C SER A 337 14.78 -10.53 -38.78
N LYS A 338 15.07 -9.23 -39.04
CA LYS A 338 15.49 -8.30 -37.98
C LYS A 338 14.36 -8.02 -36.97
N ARG A 339 13.11 -7.96 -37.44
CA ARG A 339 11.94 -7.85 -36.57
C ARG A 339 11.88 -9.01 -35.59
N LYS A 340 11.98 -10.24 -36.09
CA LYS A 340 11.95 -11.45 -35.27
C LYS A 340 13.10 -11.49 -34.23
N GLU A 341 14.29 -11.06 -34.64
CA GLU A 341 15.44 -10.95 -33.75
C GLU A 341 15.15 -9.97 -32.59
N LEU A 342 14.67 -8.76 -32.90
CA LEU A 342 14.35 -7.73 -31.91
C LEU A 342 13.20 -8.15 -30.98
N GLU A 343 12.17 -8.82 -31.51
CA GLU A 343 11.09 -9.40 -30.69
C GLU A 343 11.61 -10.47 -29.73
N SER A 344 12.58 -11.29 -30.17
CA SER A 344 13.23 -12.28 -29.31
C SER A 344 14.08 -11.62 -28.21
N GLN A 345 14.81 -10.56 -28.53
CA GLN A 345 15.58 -9.79 -27.54
C GLN A 345 14.67 -9.09 -26.52
N LEU A 346 13.51 -8.58 -26.96
CA LEU A 346 12.52 -7.98 -26.08
C LEU A 346 11.96 -9.01 -25.09
N GLU A 347 11.66 -10.21 -25.58
CA GLU A 347 11.19 -11.32 -24.73
C GLU A 347 12.27 -11.74 -23.72
N GLU A 348 13.51 -11.82 -24.15
CA GLU A 348 14.65 -12.12 -23.27
C GLU A 348 14.79 -11.07 -22.17
N ALA A 349 14.66 -9.78 -22.51
CA ALA A 349 14.71 -8.68 -21.53
C ALA A 349 13.61 -8.83 -20.47
N VAL A 350 12.37 -9.11 -20.89
CA VAL A 350 11.25 -9.33 -19.98
C VAL A 350 11.53 -10.50 -19.03
N LEU A 351 11.99 -11.64 -19.56
CA LEU A 351 12.26 -12.83 -18.75
C LEU A 351 13.42 -12.63 -17.77
N LYS A 352 14.46 -11.89 -18.18
CA LYS A 352 15.59 -11.56 -17.28
C LYS A 352 15.18 -10.60 -16.16
N ALA A 353 14.48 -9.50 -16.48
CA ALA A 353 14.04 -8.53 -15.49
C ALA A 353 13.01 -9.13 -14.53
N ARG A 354 12.15 -10.04 -15.00
CA ARG A 354 11.17 -10.76 -14.18
C ARG A 354 11.82 -11.46 -12.99
N LYS A 355 13.02 -12.02 -13.12
CA LYS A 355 13.71 -12.70 -12.01
C LYS A 355 13.89 -11.82 -10.77
N ALA A 356 14.05 -10.51 -10.96
CA ALA A 356 14.17 -9.55 -9.87
C ALA A 356 12.83 -8.90 -9.49
N LEU A 357 12.00 -8.56 -10.48
CA LEU A 357 10.86 -7.69 -10.31
C LEU A 357 9.49 -8.40 -10.22
N GLU A 358 9.42 -9.72 -10.48
CA GLU A 358 8.16 -10.45 -10.40
C GLU A 358 7.53 -10.38 -9.02
N VAL A 359 6.19 -10.22 -8.99
CA VAL A 359 5.40 -10.11 -7.77
C VAL A 359 4.03 -10.80 -7.93
N ASP A 360 3.38 -11.07 -6.82
CA ASP A 360 2.04 -11.66 -6.79
C ASP A 360 0.98 -10.57 -6.71
N ILE A 361 1.30 -9.47 -6.02
CA ILE A 361 0.45 -8.28 -5.89
C ILE A 361 1.24 -7.06 -6.37
N ALA A 362 0.69 -6.29 -7.29
CA ALA A 362 1.26 -5.02 -7.72
C ALA A 362 0.32 -3.85 -7.41
N LYS A 363 0.85 -2.76 -6.83
CA LYS A 363 0.18 -1.46 -6.94
C LYS A 363 0.42 -0.96 -8.37
N SER A 364 -0.65 -0.63 -9.09
CA SER A 364 -0.55 -0.03 -10.43
C SER A 364 0.23 1.28 -10.35
N CYS A 365 1.26 1.42 -11.16
CA CYS A 365 2.01 2.66 -11.22
C CYS A 365 1.14 3.80 -11.75
N HIS A 366 1.44 5.05 -11.31
CA HIS A 366 0.83 6.27 -11.80
C HIS A 366 -0.71 6.20 -11.84
N HIS A 367 -1.33 5.68 -10.75
CA HIS A 367 -2.78 5.59 -10.55
C HIS A 367 -3.56 4.89 -11.68
N GLY A 368 -2.89 4.08 -12.50
CA GLY A 368 -3.47 3.48 -13.71
C GLY A 368 -3.53 4.45 -14.88
N SER A 369 -2.57 5.38 -15.00
CA SER A 369 -2.33 6.25 -16.16
C SER A 369 -2.12 5.46 -17.44
N ALA A 370 -2.31 6.11 -18.60
CA ALA A 370 -1.92 5.58 -19.90
C ALA A 370 -0.40 5.64 -20.17
N ASP A 371 0.37 6.31 -19.32
CA ASP A 371 1.84 6.40 -19.43
C ASP A 371 2.51 5.22 -18.72
N PHE A 372 2.39 4.04 -19.31
CA PHE A 372 2.91 2.76 -18.83
C PHE A 372 3.33 1.87 -20.00
N THR A 373 4.00 0.75 -19.72
CA THR A 373 4.41 -0.23 -20.73
C THR A 373 3.82 -1.61 -20.47
N SER A 374 3.41 -2.28 -21.55
CA SER A 374 2.98 -3.69 -21.48
C SER A 374 4.12 -4.61 -21.07
N GLU A 375 5.35 -4.23 -21.39
CA GLU A 375 6.57 -4.97 -21.03
C GLU A 375 6.79 -4.99 -19.52
N PHE A 376 6.59 -3.86 -18.85
CA PHE A 376 6.73 -3.81 -17.38
C PHE A 376 5.65 -4.63 -16.68
N LEU A 377 4.41 -4.56 -17.13
CA LEU A 377 3.34 -5.44 -16.61
C LEU A 377 3.66 -6.92 -16.80
N ARG A 378 4.27 -7.29 -17.93
CA ARG A 378 4.73 -8.66 -18.19
C ARG A 378 5.91 -9.07 -17.33
N VAL A 379 6.77 -8.13 -16.97
CA VAL A 379 7.86 -8.33 -15.99
C VAL A 379 7.29 -8.56 -14.60
N LEU A 380 6.37 -7.74 -14.15
CA LEU A 380 5.74 -7.86 -12.83
C LEU A 380 4.89 -9.14 -12.71
N ASN A 381 4.20 -9.54 -13.76
CA ASN A 381 3.40 -10.77 -13.85
C ASN A 381 2.47 -11.00 -12.65
N PRO A 382 1.69 -10.01 -12.19
CA PRO A 382 0.93 -10.09 -10.94
C PRO A 382 -0.33 -10.96 -11.09
N ILE A 383 -0.82 -11.53 -9.98
CA ILE A 383 -2.16 -12.13 -9.88
C ILE A 383 -3.18 -11.04 -9.54
N VAL A 384 -2.77 -10.10 -8.70
CA VAL A 384 -3.60 -9.01 -8.19
C VAL A 384 -2.97 -7.68 -8.53
N THR A 385 -3.78 -6.76 -9.05
CA THR A 385 -3.37 -5.35 -9.18
C THR A 385 -4.30 -4.47 -8.36
N VAL A 386 -3.70 -3.63 -7.52
CA VAL A 386 -4.40 -2.60 -6.76
C VAL A 386 -4.13 -1.23 -7.39
N ILE A 387 -5.19 -0.51 -7.70
CA ILE A 387 -5.14 0.83 -8.27
C ILE A 387 -5.52 1.83 -7.18
N SER A 388 -4.62 2.73 -6.85
CA SER A 388 -4.90 3.88 -5.98
C SER A 388 -5.35 5.05 -6.85
N SER A 389 -6.63 5.35 -6.79
CA SER A 389 -7.27 6.43 -7.54
C SER A 389 -8.43 7.01 -6.73
N GLY A 390 -8.89 8.20 -7.06
CA GLY A 390 -10.00 8.87 -6.37
C GLY A 390 -10.97 9.54 -7.34
N ASP A 391 -12.15 9.94 -6.83
CA ASP A 391 -13.15 10.70 -7.58
C ASP A 391 -12.64 12.09 -7.95
N GLU A 392 -13.23 12.65 -9.01
CA GLU A 392 -13.02 14.03 -9.45
C GLU A 392 -11.57 14.34 -9.83
N GLU A 393 -10.78 13.30 -10.14
CA GLU A 393 -9.41 13.45 -10.57
C GLU A 393 -9.35 14.02 -11.99
N PRO A 394 -8.58 15.12 -12.23
CA PRO A 394 -8.57 15.79 -13.54
C PRO A 394 -7.97 14.93 -14.66
N HIS A 395 -7.18 13.90 -14.31
CA HIS A 395 -6.52 13.01 -15.27
C HIS A 395 -7.33 11.79 -15.67
N VAL A 396 -8.50 11.58 -15.02
CA VAL A 396 -9.44 10.48 -15.32
C VAL A 396 -8.76 9.10 -15.23
N HIS A 397 -8.11 8.83 -14.11
CA HIS A 397 -7.53 7.51 -13.81
C HIS A 397 -8.54 6.61 -13.06
N PRO A 398 -8.49 5.27 -13.24
CA PRO A 398 -7.62 4.55 -14.17
C PRO A 398 -8.09 4.62 -15.63
N ARG A 399 -7.14 4.57 -16.55
CA ARG A 399 -7.43 4.60 -17.99
C ARG A 399 -7.90 3.23 -18.49
N PRO A 400 -8.86 3.18 -19.46
CA PRO A 400 -9.36 1.92 -19.99
C PRO A 400 -8.30 1.03 -20.64
N ASP A 401 -7.30 1.62 -21.30
CA ASP A 401 -6.18 0.92 -21.91
C ASP A 401 -5.28 0.25 -20.87
N THR A 402 -5.05 0.91 -19.73
CA THR A 402 -4.33 0.33 -18.59
C THR A 402 -5.11 -0.86 -18.01
N LEU A 403 -6.40 -0.71 -17.75
CA LEU A 403 -7.25 -1.79 -17.25
C LEU A 403 -7.26 -3.00 -18.18
N GLY A 404 -7.38 -2.76 -19.51
CA GLY A 404 -7.35 -3.82 -20.51
C GLY A 404 -6.00 -4.53 -20.57
N THR A 405 -4.90 -3.80 -20.43
CA THR A 405 -3.55 -4.36 -20.45
C THR A 405 -3.24 -5.15 -19.18
N ILE A 406 -3.63 -4.65 -18.00
CA ILE A 406 -3.55 -5.40 -16.74
C ILE A 406 -4.33 -6.70 -16.88
N GLY A 407 -5.59 -6.64 -17.36
CA GLY A 407 -6.43 -7.81 -17.56
C GLY A 407 -5.80 -8.85 -18.51
N LYS A 408 -5.07 -8.41 -19.52
CA LYS A 408 -4.38 -9.27 -20.49
C LYS A 408 -3.12 -9.95 -19.94
N HIS A 409 -2.38 -9.26 -19.09
CA HIS A 409 -1.04 -9.69 -18.66
C HIS A 409 -0.97 -10.14 -17.19
N SER A 410 -2.09 -10.14 -16.46
CA SER A 410 -2.16 -10.76 -15.15
C SER A 410 -1.98 -12.28 -15.25
N ARG A 411 -1.31 -12.84 -14.25
CA ARG A 411 -1.13 -14.29 -14.10
C ARG A 411 -2.43 -14.93 -13.60
N GLY A 412 -2.65 -16.19 -14.01
CA GLY A 412 -3.82 -16.96 -13.62
C GLY A 412 -5.00 -16.81 -14.58
N GLU A 413 -6.05 -17.61 -14.36
CA GLU A 413 -7.24 -17.64 -15.23
C GLU A 413 -8.12 -16.40 -15.11
N ARG A 414 -8.04 -15.69 -13.98
CA ARG A 414 -8.85 -14.52 -13.69
C ARG A 414 -8.00 -13.39 -13.10
N SER A 415 -7.94 -12.28 -13.83
CA SER A 415 -7.33 -11.06 -13.34
C SER A 415 -8.12 -10.48 -12.17
N LEU A 416 -7.43 -10.18 -11.06
CA LEU A 416 -8.01 -9.51 -9.91
C LEU A 416 -7.54 -8.05 -9.91
N ILE A 417 -8.48 -7.13 -10.14
CA ILE A 417 -8.22 -5.69 -10.17
C ILE A 417 -9.09 -5.03 -9.10
N PHE A 418 -8.45 -4.30 -8.21
CA PHE A 418 -9.10 -3.54 -7.14
C PHE A 418 -8.77 -2.06 -7.30
N SER A 419 -9.75 -1.18 -7.08
CA SER A 419 -9.55 0.27 -7.05
C SER A 419 -10.00 0.82 -5.69
N THR A 420 -9.20 1.71 -5.10
CA THR A 420 -9.54 2.37 -3.84
C THR A 420 -10.81 3.20 -3.98
N GLU A 421 -11.04 3.82 -5.12
CA GLU A 421 -12.25 4.58 -5.44
C GLU A 421 -13.52 3.72 -5.35
N LEU A 422 -13.49 2.50 -5.90
CA LEU A 422 -14.63 1.58 -5.90
C LEU A 422 -14.84 0.88 -4.54
N ALA A 423 -13.86 0.92 -3.67
CA ALA A 423 -13.94 0.33 -2.34
C ALA A 423 -14.72 1.20 -1.34
N ARG A 424 -15.30 2.31 -1.77
CA ARG A 424 -16.09 3.21 -0.93
C ARG A 424 -17.39 2.56 -0.48
N SER A 425 -17.63 2.61 0.82
CA SER A 425 -18.89 2.24 1.42
C SER A 425 -19.72 3.50 1.69
N SER A 426 -20.88 3.62 1.07
CA SER A 426 -21.71 4.83 1.11
C SER A 426 -22.36 5.12 2.46
N LYS A 427 -22.56 4.13 3.33
CA LYS A 427 -23.34 4.30 4.58
C LYS A 427 -22.53 4.55 5.84
N GLU A 428 -21.32 4.05 5.95
CA GLU A 428 -20.51 4.21 7.16
C GLU A 428 -19.83 5.57 7.24
N PHE A 429 -19.92 6.32 6.18
CA PHE A 429 -19.20 7.56 5.97
C PHE A 429 -20.06 8.79 6.17
N VAL A 430 -21.34 8.58 6.37
CA VAL A 430 -22.32 9.65 6.56
C VAL A 430 -22.94 9.50 7.95
N GLU A 431 -22.15 9.56 9.01
CA GLU A 431 -22.68 10.04 10.27
C GLU A 431 -22.89 11.55 10.11
N LEU A 432 -24.12 11.92 9.81
CA LEU A 432 -24.61 13.24 10.06
C LEU A 432 -24.48 13.50 11.57
N GLN A 433 -23.39 14.11 12.01
CA GLN A 433 -23.38 14.72 13.30
C GLN A 433 -24.52 15.75 13.27
N LYS A 434 -25.64 15.41 13.89
CA LYS A 434 -26.67 16.37 14.23
C LYS A 434 -26.04 17.34 15.21
N SER A 435 -25.38 18.36 14.68
CA SER A 435 -25.01 19.53 15.42
C SER A 435 -26.32 20.13 15.94
N LYS A 436 -26.35 20.51 17.22
CA LYS A 436 -27.48 21.24 17.81
C LYS A 436 -27.68 22.62 17.16
N SER A 437 -26.92 22.99 16.19
CA SER A 437 -27.00 24.21 15.38
C SER A 437 -27.73 23.90 14.09
N THR A 438 -28.72 24.72 13.77
CA THR A 438 -29.61 24.67 12.61
C THR A 438 -28.94 24.86 11.25
N LYS A 439 -27.63 24.84 11.16
CA LYS A 439 -26.89 24.82 9.89
C LYS A 439 -26.76 23.37 9.43
N LYS A 440 -27.07 23.12 8.14
CA LYS A 440 -26.87 21.83 7.46
C LYS A 440 -25.55 21.24 7.91
N GLY A 441 -25.60 20.06 8.58
CA GLY A 441 -24.43 19.41 9.11
C GLY A 441 -23.39 19.18 8.02
N GLU A 442 -22.17 19.56 8.29
CA GLU A 442 -21.04 19.22 7.44
C GLU A 442 -20.91 17.70 7.39
N ARG A 443 -20.77 17.18 6.20
CA ARG A 443 -20.57 15.78 5.93
C ARG A 443 -19.19 15.38 6.45
N THR A 444 -19.14 14.70 7.56
CA THR A 444 -17.87 14.15 8.06
C THR A 444 -17.67 12.78 7.43
N VAL A 445 -16.83 12.70 6.43
CA VAL A 445 -16.40 11.41 5.87
C VAL A 445 -15.49 10.75 6.90
N THR A 446 -15.86 9.58 7.37
CA THR A 446 -15.16 8.91 8.48
C THR A 446 -14.49 7.61 8.08
N VAL A 447 -14.73 7.10 6.90
CA VAL A 447 -14.08 5.88 6.44
C VAL A 447 -13.70 6.02 4.98
N TYR A 448 -12.71 5.35 4.63
CA TYR A 448 -12.00 5.43 3.38
C TYR A 448 -12.25 4.14 2.63
N GLY A 449 -12.48 4.26 1.36
CA GLY A 449 -12.28 3.15 0.47
C GLY A 449 -10.91 2.56 0.83
N MET A 450 -10.92 1.35 1.35
CA MET A 450 -9.68 0.72 1.80
C MET A 450 -9.64 -0.69 1.27
N ILE A 451 -8.57 -1.01 0.57
CA ILE A 451 -8.27 -2.38 0.18
C ILE A 451 -7.24 -2.92 1.17
N ASN A 452 -7.63 -3.96 1.89
CA ASN A 452 -6.77 -4.63 2.87
C ASN A 452 -6.14 -5.85 2.23
N VAL A 453 -4.82 -5.92 2.25
CA VAL A 453 -4.07 -7.15 2.01
C VAL A 453 -3.57 -7.66 3.35
N ARG A 454 -3.86 -8.90 3.68
CA ARG A 454 -3.47 -9.56 4.93
C ARG A 454 -2.86 -10.91 4.64
N THR A 455 -1.72 -11.22 5.24
CA THR A 455 -1.00 -12.47 4.94
C THR A 455 -0.06 -12.90 6.06
N ASP A 456 0.09 -14.20 6.20
CA ASP A 456 1.15 -14.88 6.95
C ASP A 456 2.31 -15.36 6.05
N GLY A 457 2.26 -15.02 4.74
CA GLY A 457 3.23 -15.45 3.74
C GLY A 457 2.80 -16.66 2.89
N GLU A 458 1.80 -17.42 3.33
CA GLU A 458 1.26 -18.60 2.64
C GLU A 458 -0.22 -18.41 2.26
N LYS A 459 -0.98 -17.76 3.14
CA LYS A 459 -2.40 -17.45 2.96
C LYS A 459 -2.55 -15.94 2.83
N VAL A 460 -3.27 -15.53 1.81
CA VAL A 460 -3.50 -14.11 1.53
C VAL A 460 -4.98 -13.84 1.43
N ILE A 461 -5.44 -12.78 2.06
CA ILE A 461 -6.74 -12.19 1.74
C ILE A 461 -6.56 -10.81 1.15
N ILE A 462 -7.37 -10.51 0.12
CA ILE A 462 -7.61 -9.15 -0.35
C ILE A 462 -9.06 -8.84 0.02
N ALA A 463 -9.28 -7.84 0.85
CA ALA A 463 -10.60 -7.55 1.39
C ALA A 463 -10.97 -6.10 1.20
N GLN A 464 -12.18 -5.86 0.69
CA GLN A 464 -12.83 -4.56 0.63
C GLN A 464 -14.16 -4.60 1.37
N LYS A 465 -14.58 -3.46 1.91
CA LYS A 465 -15.81 -3.40 2.66
C LYS A 465 -17.03 -3.42 1.73
N LEU A 466 -18.02 -4.23 2.08
CA LEU A 466 -19.28 -4.25 1.33
C LEU A 466 -20.04 -2.94 1.53
N GLU A 467 -20.49 -2.33 0.45
CA GLU A 467 -21.34 -1.14 0.48
C GLU A 467 -22.65 -1.39 1.26
N LYS A 468 -23.24 -2.56 1.07
CA LYS A 468 -24.39 -3.03 1.82
C LYS A 468 -24.01 -4.35 2.51
N PRO A 469 -23.87 -4.35 3.85
CA PRO A 469 -23.60 -5.58 4.58
C PRO A 469 -24.66 -6.64 4.27
N ALA A 470 -24.20 -7.81 3.90
CA ALA A 470 -25.05 -8.99 3.77
C ALA A 470 -25.23 -9.66 5.14
N SER A 471 -26.20 -10.59 5.26
CA SER A 471 -26.41 -11.33 6.51
C SER A 471 -25.13 -12.05 6.95
N GLY A 472 -24.56 -11.63 8.08
CA GLY A 472 -23.35 -12.21 8.66
C GLY A 472 -22.04 -11.91 7.89
N ARG A 473 -22.03 -10.92 6.98
CA ARG A 473 -20.85 -10.51 6.22
C ARG A 473 -20.75 -8.99 6.13
N ASN A 474 -19.53 -8.48 6.37
CA ASN A 474 -19.22 -7.06 6.22
C ASN A 474 -18.21 -6.80 5.10
N TRP A 475 -17.53 -7.85 4.64
CA TRP A 475 -16.41 -7.75 3.71
C TRP A 475 -16.62 -8.60 2.48
N ASP A 476 -16.16 -8.13 1.35
CA ASP A 476 -15.86 -8.93 0.18
C ASP A 476 -14.41 -9.39 0.29
N ILE A 477 -14.23 -10.71 0.39
CA ILE A 477 -12.93 -11.31 0.71
C ILE A 477 -12.52 -12.22 -0.45
N HIS A 478 -11.41 -11.90 -1.08
CA HIS A 478 -10.76 -12.71 -2.08
C HIS A 478 -9.57 -13.42 -1.46
N LYS A 479 -9.41 -14.73 -1.72
CA LYS A 479 -8.40 -15.58 -1.09
C LYS A 479 -7.40 -16.08 -2.10
N LEU A 480 -6.12 -15.93 -1.78
CA LEU A 480 -5.03 -16.62 -2.48
C LEU A 480 -4.37 -17.56 -1.48
N GLU A 481 -4.04 -18.74 -1.94
CA GLU A 481 -3.35 -19.75 -1.14
C GLU A 481 -2.14 -20.28 -1.92
N TRP A 482 -1.02 -20.43 -1.23
CA TRP A 482 0.18 -20.99 -1.84
C TRP A 482 -0.04 -22.46 -2.17
N ASN A 483 0.31 -22.84 -3.39
CA ASN A 483 0.26 -24.23 -3.84
C ASN A 483 1.68 -24.79 -3.96
N GLU A 484 2.06 -25.67 -3.04
CA GLU A 484 3.37 -26.31 -3.00
C GLU A 484 3.73 -27.08 -4.27
N LYS A 485 2.73 -27.56 -5.02
CA LYS A 485 2.97 -28.37 -6.23
C LYS A 485 3.32 -27.50 -7.44
N THR A 486 2.67 -26.35 -7.55
CA THR A 486 2.90 -25.41 -8.65
C THR A 486 3.98 -24.38 -8.33
N GLY A 487 4.26 -24.14 -7.03
CA GLY A 487 5.14 -23.07 -6.57
C GLY A 487 4.57 -21.68 -6.84
N GLU A 488 3.24 -21.55 -6.83
CA GLU A 488 2.53 -20.29 -7.11
C GLU A 488 1.34 -20.09 -6.20
N PHE A 489 0.91 -18.85 -6.05
CA PHE A 489 -0.37 -18.53 -5.43
C PHE A 489 -1.52 -18.82 -6.40
N GLU A 490 -2.58 -19.42 -5.89
CA GLU A 490 -3.79 -19.74 -6.64
C GLU A 490 -5.00 -19.01 -6.07
N TYR A 491 -5.85 -18.53 -6.97
CA TYR A 491 -7.15 -17.95 -6.64
C TYR A 491 -8.24 -19.01 -6.85
N ASN A 492 -8.69 -19.62 -5.75
CA ASN A 492 -9.62 -20.75 -5.76
C ASN A 492 -11.07 -20.37 -5.49
N GLN A 493 -11.41 -19.08 -5.55
CA GLN A 493 -12.76 -18.63 -5.25
C GLN A 493 -13.64 -18.67 -6.50
N TYR A 494 -14.17 -19.84 -6.80
CA TYR A 494 -15.23 -19.97 -7.78
C TYR A 494 -16.51 -19.39 -7.19
N LEU A 495 -17.08 -18.39 -7.86
CA LEU A 495 -18.48 -18.04 -7.64
C LEU A 495 -19.31 -19.22 -8.16
N LYS A 496 -19.75 -20.08 -7.27
CA LYS A 496 -20.89 -20.94 -7.55
C LYS A 496 -22.11 -20.04 -7.64
N TYR A 497 -22.53 -19.70 -8.83
CA TYR A 497 -23.88 -19.24 -9.07
C TYR A 497 -24.77 -20.50 -8.90
N GLU A 498 -25.32 -20.70 -7.70
CA GLU A 498 -26.48 -21.53 -7.46
C GLU A 498 -27.73 -20.65 -7.48
#